data_49286619d90bbfb5833a764914540ca5
#
_entry.id   49286619d90bbfb5833a764914540ca5
#
_cell.length_a   1.000
_cell.length_b   1.000
_cell.length_c   1.000
_cell.angle_alpha   90.00
_cell.angle_beta   90.00
_cell.angle_gamma   90.00
#
_symmetry.space_group_name_H-M   'P 1'
#
loop_
_entity.id
_entity.type
_entity.pdbx_description
1 polymer ?
#
loop_
_entity_poly.entity_id
_entity_poly.type
_entity_poly.pdbx_seq_one_letter_code
_entity_poly.pdbx_strand_id
1 'polypeptide(L)'
;MLEAHSTVFLLDDDEAVVVALGRMLQASGYAVSLWTSASEFLAAHDPEIPGCLVADVRMPTMGGLELQRELAARGVARPIVFITAQGDIPTAVQAMRAGAVTFLPKPVQRLELLAAVAEAIALDALQRAQRQERLDVFRRLASLTPRELQVLDLVATGLLNKQIAAELGAAEKTIKVHRRRIMQKMNVRTATALVGLLSRTEARARAASSVHAP
;
A
#
# COMPACT_ATOMS: atom_id res chain seq x y z
N MET A 1 -10.57 17.85 5.03
CA MET A 1 -9.91 18.49 3.86
C MET A 1 -9.52 17.36 2.94
N LEU A 2 -10.08 17.31 1.72
CA LEU A 2 -9.64 16.36 0.70
C LEU A 2 -8.16 16.64 0.41
N GLU A 3 -7.31 15.61 0.50
CA GLU A 3 -5.91 15.75 0.14
C GLU A 3 -5.84 16.18 -1.34
N ALA A 4 -5.32 17.38 -1.58
CA ALA A 4 -5.41 18.15 -2.84
C ALA A 4 -4.67 17.51 -4.04
N HIS A 5 -4.25 16.24 -3.97
CA HIS A 5 -3.40 15.59 -4.97
C HIS A 5 -3.78 14.15 -5.34
N SER A 6 -4.92 13.62 -4.85
CA SER A 6 -5.33 12.25 -5.19
C SER A 6 -6.14 12.22 -6.48
N THR A 7 -5.78 11.33 -7.41
CA THR A 7 -6.43 11.18 -8.71
C THR A 7 -7.38 9.99 -8.70
N VAL A 8 -8.60 10.17 -9.18
CA VAL A 8 -9.52 9.08 -9.49
C VAL A 8 -9.28 8.66 -10.95
N PHE A 9 -8.76 7.46 -11.14
CA PHE A 9 -8.65 6.85 -12.45
C PHE A 9 -9.99 6.19 -12.77
N LEU A 10 -10.69 6.67 -13.78
CA LEU A 10 -12.00 6.16 -14.19
C LEU A 10 -11.84 5.38 -15.50
N LEU A 11 -12.27 4.13 -15.49
CA LEU A 11 -12.09 3.19 -16.58
C LEU A 11 -13.40 2.46 -16.90
N ASP A 12 -13.90 2.67 -18.10
CA ASP A 12 -15.10 2.03 -18.66
C ASP A 12 -14.98 2.04 -20.19
N ASP A 13 -15.36 0.99 -20.88
CA ASP A 13 -15.30 0.96 -22.36
C ASP A 13 -16.39 1.80 -23.00
N ASP A 14 -17.43 2.20 -22.26
CA ASP A 14 -18.44 3.17 -22.67
C ASP A 14 -17.95 4.60 -22.40
N GLU A 15 -17.56 5.31 -23.46
CA GLU A 15 -17.10 6.69 -23.40
C GLU A 15 -18.16 7.64 -22.77
N ALA A 16 -19.46 7.38 -23.00
CA ALA A 16 -20.51 8.20 -22.41
C ALA A 16 -20.57 8.04 -20.88
N VAL A 17 -20.34 6.85 -20.37
CA VAL A 17 -20.23 6.57 -18.93
C VAL A 17 -19.00 7.25 -18.35
N VAL A 18 -17.84 7.11 -18.99
CA VAL A 18 -16.57 7.76 -18.58
C VAL A 18 -16.74 9.27 -18.46
N VAL A 19 -17.33 9.91 -19.49
CA VAL A 19 -17.55 11.36 -19.49
C VAL A 19 -18.55 11.78 -18.42
N ALA A 20 -19.66 11.06 -18.26
CA ALA A 20 -20.72 11.41 -17.29
C ALA A 20 -20.22 11.29 -15.84
N LEU A 21 -19.60 10.14 -15.48
CA LEU A 21 -19.06 9.92 -14.14
C LEU A 21 -17.84 10.82 -13.88
N GLY A 22 -16.98 11.05 -14.89
CA GLY A 22 -15.86 11.95 -14.79
C GLY A 22 -16.27 13.37 -14.44
N ARG A 23 -17.29 13.92 -15.12
CA ARG A 23 -17.87 15.25 -14.79
C ARG A 23 -18.44 15.30 -13.38
N MET A 24 -19.13 14.24 -12.94
CA MET A 24 -19.69 14.15 -11.60
C MET A 24 -18.58 14.19 -10.52
N LEU A 25 -17.49 13.45 -10.72
CA LEU A 25 -16.35 13.42 -9.80
C LEU A 25 -15.61 14.76 -9.80
N GLN A 26 -15.36 15.36 -10.97
CA GLN A 26 -14.73 16.68 -11.10
C GLN A 26 -15.55 17.77 -10.43
N ALA A 27 -16.87 17.78 -10.63
CA ALA A 27 -17.79 18.70 -9.96
C ALA A 27 -17.84 18.53 -8.44
N SER A 28 -17.37 17.38 -7.94
CA SER A 28 -17.23 17.07 -6.51
C SER A 28 -15.81 17.35 -5.97
N GLY A 29 -14.93 17.95 -6.79
CA GLY A 29 -13.59 18.40 -6.39
C GLY A 29 -12.47 17.37 -6.56
N TYR A 30 -12.71 16.23 -7.22
CA TYR A 30 -11.67 15.25 -7.49
C TYR A 30 -10.89 15.57 -8.78
N ALA A 31 -9.59 15.32 -8.78
CA ALA A 31 -8.83 15.18 -10.00
C ALA A 31 -9.18 13.83 -10.65
N VAL A 32 -9.46 13.83 -11.96
CA VAL A 32 -9.94 12.63 -12.66
C VAL A 32 -9.09 12.38 -13.90
N SER A 33 -8.67 11.13 -14.09
CA SER A 33 -8.02 10.62 -15.28
C SER A 33 -8.95 9.60 -15.95
N LEU A 34 -9.30 9.82 -17.21
CA LEU A 34 -10.32 9.07 -17.95
C LEU A 34 -9.67 8.05 -18.89
N TRP A 35 -10.18 6.82 -18.88
CA TRP A 35 -9.68 5.70 -19.66
C TRP A 35 -10.84 4.88 -20.24
N THR A 36 -10.67 4.41 -21.47
CA THR A 36 -11.63 3.52 -22.15
C THR A 36 -11.04 2.13 -22.44
N SER A 37 -9.76 1.92 -22.13
CA SER A 37 -9.06 0.66 -22.35
C SER A 37 -8.22 0.28 -21.13
N ALA A 38 -8.46 -0.94 -20.61
CA ALA A 38 -7.69 -1.48 -19.49
C ALA A 38 -6.22 -1.72 -19.86
N SER A 39 -5.94 -2.12 -21.10
CA SER A 39 -4.58 -2.34 -21.59
C SER A 39 -3.79 -1.04 -21.68
N GLU A 40 -4.42 0.03 -22.19
CA GLU A 40 -3.79 1.35 -22.27
C GLU A 40 -3.55 1.93 -20.87
N PHE A 41 -4.56 1.83 -19.99
CA PHE A 41 -4.39 2.20 -18.57
C PHE A 41 -3.20 1.48 -17.94
N LEU A 42 -3.12 0.15 -18.09
CA LEU A 42 -2.06 -0.66 -17.50
C LEU A 42 -0.66 -0.34 -18.06
N ALA A 43 -0.59 0.07 -19.33
CA ALA A 43 0.66 0.47 -19.98
C ALA A 43 1.13 1.89 -19.56
N ALA A 44 0.22 2.81 -19.33
CA ALA A 44 0.52 4.20 -19.00
C ALA A 44 0.42 4.53 -17.50
N HIS A 45 -0.11 3.60 -16.70
CA HIS A 45 -0.36 3.83 -15.28
C HIS A 45 0.94 4.01 -14.49
N ASP A 46 1.04 5.15 -13.79
CA ASP A 46 2.09 5.40 -12.81
C ASP A 46 1.59 5.03 -11.38
N PRO A 47 2.17 4.00 -10.75
CA PRO A 47 1.79 3.59 -9.39
C PRO A 47 2.13 4.64 -8.32
N GLU A 48 3.03 5.58 -8.61
CA GLU A 48 3.43 6.61 -7.65
C GLU A 48 2.42 7.77 -7.56
N ILE A 49 1.54 7.95 -8.55
CA ILE A 49 0.44 8.93 -8.46
C ILE A 49 -0.58 8.46 -7.42
N PRO A 50 -0.86 9.24 -6.33
CA PRO A 50 -1.85 8.86 -5.32
C PRO A 50 -3.27 8.80 -5.89
N GLY A 51 -4.11 7.89 -5.37
CA GLY A 51 -5.51 7.82 -5.73
C GLY A 51 -6.07 6.41 -5.84
N CYS A 52 -7.23 6.29 -6.45
CA CYS A 52 -7.94 5.02 -6.61
C CYS A 52 -8.38 4.79 -8.06
N LEU A 53 -8.69 3.53 -8.38
CA LEU A 53 -9.26 3.14 -9.66
C LEU A 53 -10.76 2.89 -9.47
N VAL A 54 -11.59 3.48 -10.32
CA VAL A 54 -13.01 3.15 -10.51
C VAL A 54 -13.10 2.47 -11.86
N ALA A 55 -13.46 1.18 -11.89
CA ALA A 55 -13.39 0.38 -13.12
C ALA A 55 -14.69 -0.38 -13.38
N ASP A 56 -15.11 -0.43 -14.64
CA ASP A 56 -16.11 -1.41 -15.04
C ASP A 56 -15.55 -2.84 -14.96
N VAL A 57 -16.40 -3.76 -14.57
CA VAL A 57 -16.04 -5.18 -14.49
C VAL A 57 -15.91 -5.82 -15.86
N ARG A 58 -16.82 -5.43 -16.79
CA ARG A 58 -16.89 -6.04 -18.10
C ARG A 58 -16.44 -5.07 -19.18
N MET A 59 -15.24 -5.26 -19.66
CA MET A 59 -14.66 -4.52 -20.77
C MET A 59 -14.14 -5.48 -21.83
N PRO A 60 -14.10 -5.09 -23.10
CA PRO A 60 -13.47 -5.87 -24.15
C PRO A 60 -11.99 -6.11 -23.86
N THR A 61 -11.46 -7.21 -24.35
CA THR A 61 -10.02 -7.59 -24.30
C THR A 61 -9.53 -7.91 -22.89
N MET A 62 -9.65 -7.00 -21.93
CA MET A 62 -9.25 -7.18 -20.53
C MET A 62 -10.35 -6.63 -19.61
N GLY A 63 -10.98 -7.49 -18.85
CA GLY A 63 -11.98 -7.11 -17.85
C GLY A 63 -11.38 -6.53 -16.58
N GLY A 64 -12.21 -5.84 -15.77
CA GLY A 64 -11.75 -5.19 -14.52
C GLY A 64 -11.13 -6.16 -13.52
N LEU A 65 -11.64 -7.41 -13.40
CA LEU A 65 -11.05 -8.42 -12.52
C LEU A 65 -9.69 -8.94 -13.03
N GLU A 66 -9.50 -8.99 -14.33
CA GLU A 66 -8.23 -9.36 -14.92
C GLU A 66 -7.21 -8.24 -14.71
N LEU A 67 -7.62 -6.98 -14.90
CA LEU A 67 -6.82 -5.81 -14.58
C LEU A 67 -6.41 -5.79 -13.10
N GLN A 68 -7.32 -6.11 -12.18
CA GLN A 68 -7.01 -6.20 -10.74
C GLN A 68 -5.90 -7.23 -10.47
N ARG A 69 -5.99 -8.41 -11.08
CA ARG A 69 -4.95 -9.47 -10.96
C ARG A 69 -3.63 -9.03 -11.54
N GLU A 70 -3.65 -8.38 -12.69
CA GLU A 70 -2.44 -7.89 -13.36
C GLU A 70 -1.74 -6.79 -12.57
N LEU A 71 -2.50 -5.83 -11.99
CA LEU A 71 -1.95 -4.82 -11.08
C LEU A 71 -1.30 -5.47 -9.85
N ALA A 72 -1.97 -6.45 -9.24
CA ALA A 72 -1.44 -7.19 -8.11
C ALA A 72 -0.16 -7.96 -8.46
N ALA A 73 -0.11 -8.63 -9.61
CA ALA A 73 1.07 -9.34 -10.11
C ALA A 73 2.28 -8.40 -10.32
N ARG A 74 2.03 -7.15 -10.70
CA ARG A 74 3.06 -6.09 -10.80
C ARG A 74 3.42 -5.44 -9.46
N GLY A 75 2.81 -5.88 -8.36
CA GLY A 75 3.03 -5.31 -7.02
C GLY A 75 2.42 -3.92 -6.84
N VAL A 76 1.46 -3.53 -7.68
CA VAL A 76 0.74 -2.26 -7.60
C VAL A 76 -0.46 -2.41 -6.69
N ALA A 77 -0.37 -1.85 -5.49
CA ALA A 77 -1.46 -1.84 -4.52
C ALA A 77 -2.37 -0.61 -4.75
N ARG A 78 -3.19 -0.63 -5.80
CA ARG A 78 -4.15 0.42 -6.12
C ARG A 78 -5.53 0.02 -5.57
N PRO A 79 -6.16 0.78 -4.67
CA PRO A 79 -7.54 0.53 -4.26
C PRO A 79 -8.50 0.64 -5.45
N ILE A 80 -9.38 -0.35 -5.61
CA ILE A 80 -10.29 -0.46 -6.74
C ILE A 80 -11.72 -0.44 -6.24
N VAL A 81 -12.56 0.42 -6.84
CA VAL A 81 -14.01 0.42 -6.76
C VAL A 81 -14.53 -0.12 -8.09
N PHE A 82 -15.27 -1.21 -8.06
CA PHE A 82 -15.88 -1.75 -9.27
C PHE A 82 -17.26 -1.16 -9.52
N ILE A 83 -17.58 -0.90 -10.79
CA ILE A 83 -18.93 -0.58 -11.25
C ILE A 83 -19.35 -1.66 -12.25
N THR A 84 -20.64 -1.99 -12.31
CA THR A 84 -21.14 -3.03 -13.22
C THR A 84 -22.59 -2.88 -13.58
N ALA A 85 -22.95 -3.20 -14.83
CA ALA A 85 -24.33 -3.21 -15.30
C ALA A 85 -25.14 -4.41 -14.77
N GLN A 86 -24.48 -5.52 -14.38
CA GLN A 86 -25.14 -6.70 -13.81
C GLN A 86 -24.35 -7.19 -12.59
N GLY A 87 -25.02 -7.12 -11.43
CA GLY A 87 -24.49 -7.64 -10.16
C GLY A 87 -24.53 -9.17 -10.14
N ASP A 88 -23.54 -9.81 -10.73
CA ASP A 88 -23.28 -11.21 -10.53
C ASP A 88 -22.62 -11.40 -9.15
N ILE A 89 -23.34 -12.00 -8.21
CA ILE A 89 -22.85 -12.23 -6.83
C ILE A 89 -21.50 -12.96 -6.82
N PRO A 90 -21.25 -14.02 -7.58
CA PRO A 90 -19.95 -14.67 -7.66
C PRO A 90 -18.83 -13.70 -8.08
N THR A 91 -19.06 -12.86 -9.07
CA THR A 91 -18.10 -11.87 -9.55
C THR A 91 -17.78 -10.82 -8.47
N ALA A 92 -18.81 -10.32 -7.77
CA ALA A 92 -18.61 -9.39 -6.65
C ALA A 92 -17.82 -10.02 -5.51
N VAL A 93 -18.12 -11.26 -5.14
CA VAL A 93 -17.38 -12.01 -4.10
C VAL A 93 -15.92 -12.21 -4.52
N GLN A 94 -15.67 -12.52 -5.78
CA GLN A 94 -14.30 -12.68 -6.30
C GLN A 94 -13.52 -11.37 -6.24
N ALA A 95 -14.12 -10.24 -6.67
CA ALA A 95 -13.53 -8.91 -6.59
C ALA A 95 -13.15 -8.54 -5.15
N MET A 96 -14.08 -8.73 -4.21
CA MET A 96 -13.87 -8.42 -2.80
C MET A 96 -12.79 -9.30 -2.17
N ARG A 97 -12.76 -10.60 -2.47
CA ARG A 97 -11.69 -11.51 -2.01
C ARG A 97 -10.32 -11.13 -2.57
N ALA A 98 -10.29 -10.55 -3.76
CA ALA A 98 -9.06 -10.02 -4.37
C ALA A 98 -8.68 -8.62 -3.88
N GLY A 99 -9.38 -8.06 -2.88
CA GLY A 99 -9.06 -6.80 -2.21
C GLY A 99 -9.67 -5.56 -2.85
N ALA A 100 -10.78 -5.69 -3.62
CA ALA A 100 -11.55 -4.53 -4.03
C ALA A 100 -12.14 -3.80 -2.81
N VAL A 101 -12.26 -2.47 -2.89
CA VAL A 101 -12.84 -1.65 -1.82
C VAL A 101 -14.33 -1.88 -1.75
N THR A 102 -15.01 -1.82 -2.89
CA THR A 102 -16.44 -2.06 -3.00
C THR A 102 -16.84 -2.33 -4.45
N PHE A 103 -18.12 -2.63 -4.61
CA PHE A 103 -18.75 -3.00 -5.87
C PHE A 103 -20.09 -2.27 -5.99
N LEU A 104 -20.28 -1.44 -7.03
CA LEU A 104 -21.46 -0.59 -7.24
C LEU A 104 -22.23 -1.00 -8.49
N PRO A 105 -23.56 -1.17 -8.43
CA PRO A 105 -24.36 -1.46 -9.61
C PRO A 105 -24.56 -0.20 -10.47
N LYS A 106 -24.62 -0.38 -11.79
CA LYS A 106 -25.13 0.66 -12.72
C LYS A 106 -26.67 0.62 -12.73
N PRO A 107 -27.38 1.75 -12.69
CA PRO A 107 -26.88 3.12 -12.71
C PRO A 107 -26.27 3.54 -11.37
N VAL A 108 -25.07 4.10 -11.42
CA VAL A 108 -24.29 4.44 -10.23
C VAL A 108 -24.91 5.65 -9.52
N GLN A 109 -25.24 5.48 -8.25
CA GLN A 109 -25.76 6.57 -7.41
C GLN A 109 -24.61 7.50 -7.01
N ARG A 110 -24.83 8.82 -7.16
CA ARG A 110 -23.78 9.83 -6.89
C ARG A 110 -23.21 9.71 -5.47
N LEU A 111 -24.05 9.58 -4.46
CA LEU A 111 -23.62 9.54 -3.07
C LEU A 111 -22.81 8.27 -2.77
N GLU A 112 -23.21 7.12 -3.33
CA GLU A 112 -22.52 5.86 -3.17
C GLU A 112 -21.13 5.89 -3.84
N LEU A 113 -21.03 6.43 -5.05
CA LEU A 113 -19.75 6.58 -5.74
C LEU A 113 -18.79 7.50 -4.97
N LEU A 114 -19.28 8.65 -4.50
CA LEU A 114 -18.45 9.59 -3.75
C LEU A 114 -17.97 8.99 -2.42
N ALA A 115 -18.82 8.23 -1.72
CA ALA A 115 -18.45 7.55 -0.50
C ALA A 115 -17.38 6.47 -0.76
N ALA A 116 -17.57 5.65 -1.79
CA ALA A 116 -16.63 4.60 -2.19
C ALA A 116 -15.27 5.17 -2.63
N VAL A 117 -15.28 6.26 -3.40
CA VAL A 117 -14.06 6.96 -3.82
C VAL A 117 -13.33 7.56 -2.62
N ALA A 118 -14.04 8.18 -1.68
CA ALA A 118 -13.43 8.72 -0.47
C ALA A 118 -12.77 7.63 0.38
N GLU A 119 -13.43 6.48 0.56
CA GLU A 119 -12.89 5.31 1.26
C GLU A 119 -11.65 4.77 0.55
N ALA A 120 -11.70 4.61 -0.77
CA ALA A 120 -10.59 4.11 -1.56
C ALA A 120 -9.37 5.04 -1.51
N ILE A 121 -9.55 6.36 -1.57
CA ILE A 121 -8.46 7.33 -1.43
C ILE A 121 -7.86 7.30 -0.03
N ALA A 122 -8.68 7.19 1.01
CA ALA A 122 -8.18 7.05 2.39
C ALA A 122 -7.36 5.77 2.57
N LEU A 123 -7.79 4.68 1.96
CA LEU A 123 -7.05 3.41 1.95
C LEU A 123 -5.71 3.54 1.21
N ASP A 124 -5.66 4.19 0.04
CA ASP A 124 -4.40 4.47 -0.69
C ASP A 124 -3.43 5.27 0.16
N ALA A 125 -3.89 6.34 0.80
CA ALA A 125 -3.06 7.18 1.67
C ALA A 125 -2.47 6.38 2.84
N LEU A 126 -3.27 5.52 3.48
CA LEU A 126 -2.81 4.64 4.56
C LEU A 126 -1.76 3.63 4.08
N GLN A 127 -2.01 2.98 2.94
CA GLN A 127 -1.09 2.00 2.36
C GLN A 127 0.25 2.64 1.95
N ARG A 128 0.20 3.84 1.35
CA ARG A 128 1.40 4.62 0.99
C ARG A 128 2.20 5.03 2.22
N ALA A 129 1.55 5.54 3.26
CA ALA A 129 2.21 5.89 4.51
C ALA A 129 2.92 4.68 5.15
N GLN A 130 2.26 3.51 5.16
CA GLN A 130 2.84 2.28 5.67
C GLN A 130 4.03 1.78 4.83
N ARG A 131 3.93 1.89 3.49
CA ARG A 131 5.03 1.56 2.57
C ARG A 131 6.23 2.47 2.80
N GLN A 132 5.99 3.77 2.93
CA GLN A 132 7.04 4.76 3.18
C GLN A 132 7.74 4.52 4.53
N GLU A 133 6.97 4.30 5.60
CA GLU A 133 7.53 3.95 6.92
C GLU A 133 8.44 2.72 6.82
N ARG A 134 8.02 1.69 6.09
CA ARG A 134 8.79 0.46 5.89
C ARG A 134 10.09 0.72 5.13
N LEU A 135 10.03 1.47 4.04
CA LEU A 135 11.21 1.85 3.26
C LEU A 135 12.21 2.66 4.10
N ASP A 136 11.72 3.57 4.94
CA ASP A 136 12.57 4.34 5.85
C ASP A 136 13.26 3.46 6.89
N VAL A 137 12.57 2.46 7.44
CA VAL A 137 13.19 1.48 8.35
C VAL A 137 14.27 0.67 7.62
N PHE A 138 14.01 0.19 6.41
CA PHE A 138 15.00 -0.53 5.62
C PHE A 138 16.23 0.33 5.30
N ARG A 139 16.04 1.60 4.92
CA ARG A 139 17.16 2.54 4.69
C ARG A 139 18.01 2.73 5.95
N ARG A 140 17.36 2.87 7.11
CA ARG A 140 18.08 2.98 8.41
C ARG A 140 18.84 1.71 8.74
N LEU A 141 18.25 0.53 8.57
CA LEU A 141 18.92 -0.76 8.74
C LEU A 141 20.15 -0.89 7.81
N ALA A 142 20.00 -0.54 6.55
CA ALA A 142 21.09 -0.56 5.57
C ALA A 142 22.23 0.43 5.91
N SER A 143 22.00 1.43 6.74
CA SER A 143 23.04 2.35 7.22
C SER A 143 23.87 1.82 8.37
N LEU A 144 23.47 0.67 8.97
CA LEU A 144 24.21 0.06 10.05
C LEU A 144 25.45 -0.67 9.52
N THR A 145 26.56 -0.55 10.27
CA THR A 145 27.75 -1.34 9.98
C THR A 145 27.54 -2.82 10.35
N PRO A 146 28.34 -3.77 9.82
CA PRO A 146 28.23 -5.17 10.19
C PRO A 146 28.31 -5.40 11.71
N ARG A 147 29.14 -4.62 12.41
CA ARG A 147 29.27 -4.72 13.88
C ARG A 147 28.03 -4.16 14.60
N GLU A 148 27.44 -3.10 14.10
CA GLU A 148 26.19 -2.57 14.63
C GLU A 148 25.02 -3.53 14.41
N LEU A 149 24.95 -4.23 13.27
CA LEU A 149 23.96 -5.28 13.02
C LEU A 149 24.07 -6.44 14.01
N GLN A 150 25.29 -6.96 14.26
CA GLN A 150 25.52 -8.00 15.27
C GLN A 150 25.03 -7.57 16.66
N VAL A 151 25.32 -6.31 17.04
CA VAL A 151 24.86 -5.77 18.33
C VAL A 151 23.35 -5.59 18.32
N LEU A 152 22.74 -5.13 17.20
CA LEU A 152 21.29 -4.97 17.04
C LEU A 152 20.55 -6.30 17.27
N ASP A 153 21.02 -7.39 16.64
CA ASP A 153 20.43 -8.73 16.77
C ASP A 153 20.38 -9.17 18.24
N LEU A 154 21.48 -9.00 18.96
CA LEU A 154 21.57 -9.35 20.38
C LEU A 154 20.74 -8.41 21.29
N VAL A 155 20.59 -7.14 20.92
CA VAL A 155 19.67 -6.20 21.60
C VAL A 155 18.23 -6.61 21.39
N ALA A 156 17.89 -7.11 20.21
CA ALA A 156 16.53 -7.56 19.88
C ALA A 156 16.11 -8.79 20.69
N THR A 157 17.06 -9.66 21.08
CA THR A 157 16.81 -10.79 22.01
C THR A 157 16.73 -10.38 23.48
N GLY A 158 16.91 -9.09 23.81
CA GLY A 158 16.80 -8.57 25.17
C GLY A 158 18.07 -8.65 26.02
N LEU A 159 19.23 -9.02 25.44
CA LEU A 159 20.48 -9.14 26.17
C LEU A 159 20.98 -7.79 26.70
N LEU A 160 21.56 -7.84 27.89
CA LEU A 160 22.21 -6.69 28.54
C LEU A 160 23.59 -6.42 27.95
N ASN A 161 24.12 -5.20 28.09
CA ASN A 161 25.41 -4.82 27.53
C ASN A 161 26.55 -5.75 27.94
N LYS A 162 26.56 -6.22 29.20
CA LYS A 162 27.58 -7.14 29.72
C LYS A 162 27.52 -8.50 29.01
N GLN A 163 26.31 -9.00 28.73
CA GLN A 163 26.12 -10.28 28.03
C GLN A 163 26.53 -10.17 26.55
N ILE A 164 26.11 -9.09 25.88
CA ILE A 164 26.51 -8.80 24.50
C ILE A 164 28.03 -8.65 24.39
N ALA A 165 28.66 -7.99 25.38
CA ALA A 165 30.12 -7.83 25.43
C ALA A 165 30.85 -9.17 25.52
N ALA A 166 30.37 -10.08 26.39
CA ALA A 166 30.89 -11.42 26.52
C ALA A 166 30.75 -12.24 25.23
N GLU A 167 29.58 -12.20 24.59
CA GLU A 167 29.28 -12.96 23.37
C GLU A 167 30.11 -12.47 22.17
N LEU A 168 30.30 -11.16 22.05
CA LEU A 168 31.02 -10.55 20.94
C LEU A 168 32.50 -10.33 21.17
N GLY A 169 33.03 -10.77 22.32
CA GLY A 169 34.46 -10.60 22.70
C GLY A 169 34.87 -9.11 22.77
N ALA A 170 34.04 -8.24 23.27
CA ALA A 170 34.24 -6.81 23.27
C ALA A 170 34.13 -6.23 24.70
N ALA A 171 34.69 -5.02 24.91
CA ALA A 171 34.47 -4.31 26.16
C ALA A 171 33.02 -3.77 26.28
N GLU A 172 32.42 -3.81 27.46
CA GLU A 172 31.08 -3.29 27.71
C GLU A 172 30.91 -1.82 27.27
N LYS A 173 31.97 -1.00 27.47
CA LYS A 173 32.02 0.38 27.01
C LYS A 173 31.85 0.49 25.49
N THR A 174 32.42 -0.43 24.73
CA THR A 174 32.29 -0.50 23.27
C THR A 174 30.83 -0.83 22.86
N ILE A 175 30.20 -1.78 23.55
CA ILE A 175 28.80 -2.13 23.32
C ILE A 175 27.87 -0.94 23.60
N LYS A 176 28.12 -0.17 24.69
CA LYS A 176 27.35 1.06 24.98
C LYS A 176 27.45 2.08 23.84
N VAL A 177 28.65 2.23 23.23
CA VAL A 177 28.86 3.13 22.09
C VAL A 177 28.09 2.63 20.85
N HIS A 178 28.17 1.32 20.53
CA HIS A 178 27.41 0.76 19.41
C HIS A 178 25.90 0.90 19.61
N ARG A 179 25.37 0.57 20.80
CA ARG A 179 23.94 0.76 21.10
C ARG A 179 23.50 2.20 20.89
N ARG A 180 24.27 3.18 21.38
CA ARG A 180 23.95 4.61 21.17
C ARG A 180 23.89 4.95 19.67
N ARG A 181 24.86 4.49 18.87
CA ARG A 181 24.88 4.73 17.42
C ARG A 181 23.71 4.06 16.72
N ILE A 182 23.37 2.82 17.09
CA ILE A 182 22.20 2.11 16.58
C ILE A 182 20.92 2.90 16.86
N MET A 183 20.71 3.34 18.12
CA MET A 183 19.53 4.13 18.48
C MET A 183 19.43 5.42 17.68
N GLN A 184 20.55 6.12 17.46
CA GLN A 184 20.61 7.32 16.63
C GLN A 184 20.24 7.03 15.17
N LYS A 185 20.87 6.03 14.55
CA LYS A 185 20.63 5.65 13.15
C LYS A 185 19.21 5.13 12.93
N MET A 186 18.70 4.34 13.87
CA MET A 186 17.33 3.81 13.81
C MET A 186 16.27 4.84 14.22
N ASN A 187 16.68 6.03 14.68
CA ASN A 187 15.81 7.10 15.18
C ASN A 187 14.83 6.63 16.26
N VAL A 188 15.34 5.92 17.25
CA VAL A 188 14.59 5.46 18.43
C VAL A 188 15.30 5.83 19.72
N ARG A 189 14.54 6.00 20.80
CA ARG A 189 15.10 6.42 22.11
C ARG A 189 15.35 5.25 23.07
N THR A 190 14.67 4.12 22.88
CA THR A 190 14.74 2.97 23.81
C THR A 190 14.89 1.66 23.05
N ALA A 191 15.45 0.64 23.72
CA ALA A 191 15.55 -0.71 23.19
C ALA A 191 14.15 -1.31 22.91
N THR A 192 13.18 -1.04 23.77
CA THR A 192 11.79 -1.48 23.57
C THR A 192 11.18 -0.87 22.31
N ALA A 193 11.42 0.41 22.04
CA ALA A 193 10.96 1.06 20.80
C ALA A 193 11.65 0.47 19.56
N LEU A 194 12.95 0.11 19.67
CA LEU A 194 13.69 -0.56 18.62
C LEU A 194 13.10 -1.94 18.28
N VAL A 195 12.88 -2.77 19.29
CA VAL A 195 12.27 -4.11 19.12
C VAL A 195 10.86 -3.98 18.53
N GLY A 196 10.05 -3.07 19.04
CA GLY A 196 8.71 -2.81 18.50
C GLY A 196 8.72 -2.33 17.04
N LEU A 197 9.71 -1.54 16.63
CA LEU A 197 9.88 -1.10 15.25
C LEU A 197 10.22 -2.30 14.33
N LEU A 198 11.17 -3.14 14.73
CA LEU A 198 11.60 -4.33 13.98
C LEU A 198 10.46 -5.35 13.85
N SER A 199 9.78 -5.68 14.95
CA SER A 199 8.66 -6.64 14.95
C SER A 199 7.51 -6.20 14.04
N ARG A 200 7.16 -4.91 14.04
CA ARG A 200 6.13 -4.38 13.13
C ARG A 200 6.54 -4.50 11.66
N THR A 201 7.80 -4.26 11.36
CA THR A 201 8.34 -4.35 10.00
C THR A 201 8.35 -5.80 9.51
N GLU A 202 8.77 -6.76 10.32
CA GLU A 202 8.77 -8.19 9.99
C GLU A 202 7.36 -8.77 9.88
N ALA A 203 6.47 -8.46 10.83
CA ALA A 203 5.08 -8.91 10.80
C ALA A 203 4.36 -8.41 9.54
N ARG A 204 4.59 -7.17 9.15
CA ARG A 204 4.02 -6.59 7.91
C ARG A 204 4.64 -7.19 6.65
N ALA A 205 5.95 -7.52 6.66
CA ALA A 205 6.61 -8.19 5.55
C ALA A 205 6.05 -9.61 5.35
N ARG A 206 5.84 -10.36 6.43
CA ARG A 206 5.21 -11.71 6.39
C ARG A 206 3.76 -11.65 5.91
N ALA A 207 2.96 -10.70 6.40
CA ALA A 207 1.58 -10.52 5.95
C ALA A 207 1.49 -10.17 4.45
N ALA A 208 2.38 -9.34 3.94
CA ALA A 208 2.45 -9.02 2.51
C ALA A 208 2.84 -10.24 1.66
N SER A 209 3.71 -11.11 2.16
CA SER A 209 4.12 -12.35 1.47
C SER A 209 3.02 -13.42 1.49
N SER A 210 2.17 -13.48 2.51
CA SER A 210 1.07 -14.46 2.61
C SER A 210 -0.13 -14.13 1.73
N VAL A 211 -0.32 -12.87 1.33
CA VAL A 211 -1.38 -12.45 0.39
C VAL A 211 -1.01 -12.82 -1.07
N HIS A 212 0.26 -13.11 -1.34
CA HIS A 212 0.76 -13.49 -2.68
C HIS A 212 1.14 -14.96 -2.79
N ALA A 213 0.80 -15.81 -1.83
CA ALA A 213 0.92 -17.24 -1.96
C ALA A 213 -0.26 -17.78 -2.80
N PRO A 214 -0.01 -18.64 -3.83
CA PRO A 214 -0.99 -19.14 -4.77
C PRO A 214 -2.08 -20.00 -4.13
#